data_8a7e46bd6e9b4651cc7f274247aa6bf2
#
_entry.id   8a7e46bd6e9b4651cc7f274247aa6bf2
#
_cell.length_a   1.000
_cell.length_b   1.000
_cell.length_c   1.000
_cell.angle_alpha   90.00
_cell.angle_beta   90.00
_cell.angle_gamma   90.00
#
_symmetry.space_group_name_H-M   'P 1'
#
loop_
_entity.id
_entity.type
_entity.pdbx_description
1 polymer ?
#
loop_
_entity_poly.entity_id
_entity_poly.type
_entity_poly.pdbx_seq_one_letter_code
_entity_poly.pdbx_strand_id
1 'polypeptide(L)'
;YRPTIFFSVPRVHQSLLNRCREREACEQSVFHDRLRLVFTAGAPLPAGVEQAYRDHDIQVLEGWGLTETSPCVTVTSPDRQWRSGYVGFPIPGVTIRIDSDQEILVQGPNVMAGYLDDEDATSRVIDDHRWFHTGDLGEFTRDGLRILGRKDGAFKLTTGEKVHPQRVENTLVNESPFIGTAVVVGSGKDYVSTLVFPDFARLQAWAEEQGIQTPVLTDDPTIRELFASEVARINPRIEVQYQRVKRVILAGREPSLERGELTPSTKIVRQRVFDSFKHEIEELFKAAPSGLVIEIQEQPLAGELAG
;
A
#
# COMPACT_ATOMS: atom_id res chain seq x y z
N TYR A 1 -14.63 26.32 2.58
CA TYR A 1 -15.74 25.55 2.01
C TYR A 1 -16.08 24.40 2.95
N ARG A 2 -17.36 23.99 2.99
CA ARG A 2 -17.85 22.83 3.77
C ARG A 2 -18.54 21.87 2.79
N PRO A 3 -17.78 21.00 2.07
CA PRO A 3 -18.33 20.08 1.09
C PRO A 3 -19.21 19.00 1.75
N THR A 4 -20.17 18.48 1.00
CA THR A 4 -20.97 17.31 1.42
C THR A 4 -20.33 16.00 0.98
N ILE A 5 -19.52 16.04 -0.06
CA ILE A 5 -18.77 14.92 -0.62
C ILE A 5 -17.36 15.40 -0.91
N PHE A 6 -16.36 14.58 -0.58
CA PHE A 6 -14.96 14.90 -0.83
C PHE A 6 -14.25 13.74 -1.53
N PHE A 7 -13.73 14.02 -2.73
CA PHE A 7 -12.95 13.07 -3.53
C PHE A 7 -11.47 13.37 -3.40
N SER A 8 -10.68 12.39 -3.04
CA SER A 8 -9.22 12.52 -3.02
C SER A 8 -8.52 11.18 -3.02
N VAL A 9 -7.20 11.22 -3.09
CA VAL A 9 -6.34 10.03 -2.95
C VAL A 9 -6.03 9.76 -1.48
N PRO A 10 -5.71 8.52 -1.09
CA PRO A 10 -5.46 8.13 0.31
C PRO A 10 -4.46 9.02 1.04
N ARG A 11 -3.39 9.44 0.37
CA ARG A 11 -2.36 10.30 0.97
C ARG A 11 -2.89 11.69 1.37
N VAL A 12 -3.81 12.26 0.62
CA VAL A 12 -4.44 13.54 1.00
C VAL A 12 -5.29 13.37 2.25
N HIS A 13 -6.08 12.31 2.33
CA HIS A 13 -6.85 11.98 3.52
C HIS A 13 -5.93 11.78 4.74
N GLN A 14 -4.84 11.03 4.59
CA GLN A 14 -3.84 10.84 5.64
C GLN A 14 -3.22 12.17 6.09
N SER A 15 -2.83 13.03 5.15
CA SER A 15 -2.25 14.34 5.46
C SER A 15 -3.23 15.26 6.18
N LEU A 16 -4.53 15.22 5.82
CA LEU A 16 -5.57 15.96 6.51
C LEU A 16 -5.71 15.48 7.97
N LEU A 17 -5.77 14.17 8.19
CA LEU A 17 -5.86 13.60 9.52
C LEU A 17 -4.65 13.94 10.40
N ASN A 18 -3.45 13.84 9.84
CA ASN A 18 -2.23 14.19 10.57
C ASN A 18 -2.25 15.66 11.02
N ARG A 19 -2.67 16.58 10.14
CA ARG A 19 -2.83 18.00 10.49
C ARG A 19 -3.91 18.24 11.54
N CYS A 20 -5.00 17.46 11.52
CA CYS A 20 -6.08 17.60 12.49
C CYS A 20 -5.65 17.17 13.90
N ARG A 21 -4.78 16.18 14.02
CA ARG A 21 -4.23 15.75 15.32
C ARG A 21 -3.40 16.83 16.01
N GLU A 22 -2.78 17.69 15.23
CA GLU A 22 -1.96 18.79 15.74
C GLU A 22 -2.78 20.02 16.13
N ARG A 23 -4.06 20.11 15.70
CA ARG A 23 -4.90 21.31 15.88
C ARG A 23 -6.36 20.93 16.01
N GLU A 24 -6.94 21.06 17.18
CA GLU A 24 -8.36 20.80 17.46
C GLU A 24 -9.32 21.57 16.52
N ALA A 25 -8.99 22.83 16.17
CA ALA A 25 -9.75 23.62 15.21
C ALA A 25 -9.73 23.03 13.77
N CYS A 26 -8.73 22.22 13.42
CA CYS A 26 -8.66 21.54 12.13
C CYS A 26 -9.63 20.36 12.08
N GLU A 27 -9.77 19.62 13.17
CA GLU A 27 -10.68 18.48 13.29
C GLU A 27 -12.12 18.93 13.01
N GLN A 28 -12.59 19.99 13.67
CA GLN A 28 -13.93 20.57 13.43
C GLN A 28 -14.13 21.12 12.01
N SER A 29 -13.04 21.52 11.34
CA SER A 29 -13.09 21.99 9.95
C SER A 29 -13.16 20.89 8.93
N VAL A 30 -12.53 19.75 9.19
CA VAL A 30 -12.50 18.57 8.29
C VAL A 30 -13.72 17.68 8.52
N PHE A 31 -14.03 17.35 9.78
CA PHE A 31 -15.15 16.47 10.16
C PHE A 31 -16.42 17.28 10.51
N HIS A 32 -16.78 18.21 9.65
CA HIS A 32 -17.98 19.03 9.88
C HIS A 32 -19.29 18.27 9.55
N ASP A 33 -20.39 18.69 10.13
CA ASP A 33 -21.74 18.09 10.06
C ASP A 33 -22.32 17.93 8.64
N ARG A 34 -21.77 18.63 7.64
CA ARG A 34 -22.21 18.54 6.24
C ARG A 34 -21.48 17.47 5.44
N LEU A 35 -20.28 17.06 5.86
CA LEU A 35 -19.52 16.02 5.15
C LEU A 35 -20.18 14.66 5.41
N ARG A 36 -20.68 14.01 4.38
CA ARG A 36 -21.40 12.75 4.46
C ARG A 36 -20.60 11.59 3.88
N LEU A 37 -19.77 11.89 2.89
CA LEU A 37 -19.09 10.87 2.12
C LEU A 37 -17.72 11.35 1.67
N VAL A 38 -16.75 10.48 1.82
CA VAL A 38 -15.44 10.60 1.16
C VAL A 38 -15.28 9.46 0.17
N PHE A 39 -14.72 9.77 -0.99
CA PHE A 39 -14.37 8.78 -1.99
C PHE A 39 -12.86 8.82 -2.21
N THR A 40 -12.25 7.64 -2.25
CA THR A 40 -10.82 7.49 -2.51
C THR A 40 -10.56 6.40 -3.52
N ALA A 41 -9.48 6.55 -4.28
CA ALA A 41 -9.03 5.57 -5.25
C ALA A 41 -7.54 5.77 -5.59
N GLY A 42 -6.95 4.84 -6.35
CA GLY A 42 -5.61 4.95 -6.90
C GLY A 42 -4.49 4.40 -6.02
N ALA A 43 -4.77 4.14 -4.74
CA ALA A 43 -3.92 3.41 -3.80
C ALA A 43 -4.79 2.84 -2.67
N PRO A 44 -4.35 1.82 -1.93
CA PRO A 44 -5.08 1.33 -0.76
C PRO A 44 -5.25 2.42 0.30
N LEU A 45 -6.44 2.47 0.92
CA LEU A 45 -6.70 3.38 2.03
C LEU A 45 -6.20 2.74 3.34
N PRO A 46 -5.34 3.42 4.12
CA PRO A 46 -4.95 2.93 5.44
C PRO A 46 -6.14 2.78 6.38
N ALA A 47 -6.22 1.67 7.12
CA ALA A 47 -7.34 1.37 8.02
C ALA A 47 -7.58 2.46 9.06
N GLY A 48 -6.50 3.09 9.58
CA GLY A 48 -6.63 4.20 10.53
C GLY A 48 -7.23 5.48 9.94
N VAL A 49 -7.16 5.65 8.62
CA VAL A 49 -7.82 6.76 7.91
C VAL A 49 -9.31 6.49 7.78
N GLU A 50 -9.67 5.29 7.37
CA GLU A 50 -11.05 4.86 7.26
C GLU A 50 -11.76 4.92 8.61
N GLN A 51 -11.13 4.40 9.66
CA GLN A 51 -11.68 4.43 11.02
C GLN A 51 -11.94 5.87 11.52
N ALA A 52 -11.02 6.80 11.26
CA ALA A 52 -11.19 8.19 11.66
C ALA A 52 -12.43 8.84 11.00
N TYR A 53 -12.70 8.58 9.73
CA TYR A 53 -13.94 9.07 9.09
C TYR A 53 -15.19 8.38 9.66
N ARG A 54 -15.12 7.09 9.93
CA ARG A 54 -16.23 6.31 10.52
C ARG A 54 -16.59 6.80 11.92
N ASP A 55 -15.61 7.16 12.74
CA ASP A 55 -15.80 7.67 14.10
C ASP A 55 -16.59 9.00 14.09
N HIS A 56 -16.65 9.68 12.94
CA HIS A 56 -17.44 10.89 12.70
C HIS A 56 -18.69 10.66 11.83
N ASP A 57 -19.17 9.43 11.71
CA ASP A 57 -20.32 9.04 10.88
C ASP A 57 -20.21 9.43 9.39
N ILE A 58 -18.98 9.55 8.89
CA ILE A 58 -18.69 9.85 7.49
C ILE A 58 -18.47 8.56 6.72
N GLN A 59 -19.26 8.35 5.68
CA GLN A 59 -19.12 7.20 4.79
C GLN A 59 -17.80 7.26 4.00
N VAL A 60 -17.10 6.13 3.92
CA VAL A 60 -15.91 5.98 3.08
C VAL A 60 -16.19 5.01 1.95
N LEU A 61 -16.05 5.48 0.72
CA LEU A 61 -16.08 4.62 -0.47
C LEU A 61 -14.69 4.56 -1.09
N GLU A 62 -14.26 3.34 -1.38
CA GLU A 62 -13.02 3.07 -2.08
C GLU A 62 -13.32 2.48 -3.46
N GLY A 63 -12.69 3.03 -4.50
CA GLY A 63 -12.82 2.56 -5.86
C GLY A 63 -11.49 2.08 -6.42
N TRP A 64 -11.56 1.21 -7.42
CA TRP A 64 -10.41 0.78 -8.21
C TRP A 64 -10.70 0.95 -9.69
N GLY A 65 -9.66 1.29 -10.41
CA GLY A 65 -9.61 1.42 -11.86
C GLY A 65 -8.34 2.12 -12.31
N LEU A 66 -8.23 2.30 -13.60
CA LEU A 66 -7.07 2.87 -14.29
C LEU A 66 -7.53 4.03 -15.19
N THR A 67 -6.61 4.85 -15.65
CA THR A 67 -6.89 5.88 -16.66
C THR A 67 -7.57 5.28 -17.89
N GLU A 68 -7.12 4.09 -18.29
CA GLU A 68 -7.63 3.27 -19.37
C GLU A 68 -9.07 2.78 -19.16
N THR A 69 -9.62 2.93 -17.96
CA THR A 69 -11.00 2.52 -17.61
C THR A 69 -11.87 3.68 -17.11
N SER A 70 -11.51 4.93 -17.43
CA SER A 70 -12.28 6.20 -17.31
C SER A 70 -12.84 6.56 -15.92
N PRO A 71 -12.16 6.59 -14.85
CA PRO A 71 -11.08 5.80 -14.26
C PRO A 71 -11.61 4.71 -13.31
N CYS A 72 -12.91 4.38 -13.36
CA CYS A 72 -13.56 3.53 -12.35
C CYS A 72 -14.05 2.20 -12.94
N VAL A 73 -13.73 1.13 -12.25
CA VAL A 73 -14.17 -0.25 -12.56
C VAL A 73 -15.01 -0.82 -11.43
N THR A 74 -14.56 -0.63 -10.18
CA THR A 74 -15.27 -1.11 -8.99
C THR A 74 -15.40 -0.01 -7.95
N VAL A 75 -16.40 -0.15 -7.08
CA VAL A 75 -16.62 0.71 -5.90
C VAL A 75 -17.10 -0.17 -4.74
N THR A 76 -16.62 0.13 -3.53
CA THR A 76 -17.15 -0.46 -2.30
C THR A 76 -18.59 -0.01 -2.08
N SER A 77 -19.41 -0.86 -1.44
CA SER A 77 -20.79 -0.53 -1.12
C SER A 77 -20.90 0.14 0.24
N PRO A 78 -21.70 1.21 0.37
CA PRO A 78 -21.96 1.84 1.68
C PRO A 78 -22.68 0.90 2.66
N ASP A 79 -23.41 -0.10 2.14
CA ASP A 79 -24.17 -1.06 2.95
C ASP A 79 -23.33 -2.25 3.44
N ARG A 80 -22.04 -2.28 3.11
CA ARG A 80 -21.12 -3.35 3.50
C ARG A 80 -20.00 -2.83 4.40
N GLN A 81 -19.56 -3.66 5.32
CA GLN A 81 -18.40 -3.36 6.13
C GLN A 81 -17.17 -3.19 5.24
N TRP A 82 -16.52 -2.05 5.36
CA TRP A 82 -15.25 -1.79 4.69
C TRP A 82 -14.17 -2.79 5.16
N ARG A 83 -13.32 -3.22 4.23
CA ARG A 83 -12.17 -4.08 4.51
C ARG A 83 -10.98 -3.63 3.68
N SER A 84 -9.84 -3.49 4.32
CA SER A 84 -8.59 -3.13 3.64
C SER A 84 -8.24 -4.10 2.51
N GLY A 85 -7.83 -3.55 1.37
CA GLY A 85 -7.46 -4.29 0.16
C GLY A 85 -8.63 -4.77 -0.70
N TYR A 86 -9.88 -4.56 -0.26
CA TYR A 86 -11.08 -4.81 -1.07
C TYR A 86 -11.59 -3.53 -1.68
N VAL A 87 -11.80 -3.56 -2.99
CA VAL A 87 -12.22 -2.39 -3.79
C VAL A 87 -13.65 -2.52 -4.32
N GLY A 88 -14.42 -3.41 -3.72
CA GLY A 88 -15.86 -3.55 -3.95
C GLY A 88 -16.23 -4.38 -5.19
N PHE A 89 -17.29 -3.93 -5.87
CA PHE A 89 -17.94 -4.67 -6.96
C PHE A 89 -17.94 -3.84 -8.23
N PRO A 90 -18.06 -4.48 -9.42
CA PRO A 90 -18.14 -3.78 -10.69
C PRO A 90 -19.27 -2.75 -10.71
N ILE A 91 -18.98 -1.57 -11.27
CA ILE A 91 -20.03 -0.59 -11.54
C ILE A 91 -20.97 -1.09 -12.64
N PRO A 92 -22.20 -0.55 -12.74
CA PRO A 92 -23.15 -0.97 -13.77
C PRO A 92 -22.56 -0.91 -15.21
N GLY A 93 -22.75 -1.96 -15.97
CA GLY A 93 -22.28 -2.08 -17.35
C GLY A 93 -20.83 -2.52 -17.51
N VAL A 94 -20.10 -2.76 -16.42
CA VAL A 94 -18.73 -3.27 -16.41
C VAL A 94 -18.70 -4.73 -16.02
N THR A 95 -17.95 -5.53 -16.75
CA THR A 95 -17.69 -6.95 -16.48
C THR A 95 -16.22 -7.13 -16.13
N ILE A 96 -15.96 -7.94 -15.10
CA ILE A 96 -14.61 -8.32 -14.69
C ILE A 96 -14.47 -9.84 -14.81
N ARG A 97 -13.32 -10.28 -15.30
CA ARG A 97 -12.87 -11.66 -15.31
C ARG A 97 -11.50 -11.76 -14.66
N ILE A 98 -11.28 -12.76 -13.85
CA ILE A 98 -9.96 -13.11 -13.33
C ILE A 98 -9.40 -14.20 -14.23
N ASP A 99 -8.25 -13.96 -14.84
CA ASP A 99 -7.60 -14.93 -15.70
C ASP A 99 -6.85 -16.01 -14.90
N SER A 100 -6.36 -17.04 -15.59
CA SER A 100 -5.68 -18.20 -14.99
C SER A 100 -4.40 -17.82 -14.22
N ASP A 101 -3.75 -16.70 -14.56
CA ASP A 101 -2.59 -16.16 -13.88
C ASP A 101 -2.94 -15.06 -12.85
N GLN A 102 -4.23 -14.95 -12.49
CA GLN A 102 -4.83 -13.98 -11.57
C GLN A 102 -4.87 -12.55 -12.12
N GLU A 103 -4.58 -12.31 -13.40
CA GLU A 103 -4.76 -10.98 -13.99
C GLU A 103 -6.24 -10.59 -14.01
N ILE A 104 -6.51 -9.34 -13.65
CA ILE A 104 -7.84 -8.74 -13.72
C ILE A 104 -8.06 -8.25 -15.15
N LEU A 105 -9.07 -8.80 -15.81
CA LEU A 105 -9.50 -8.37 -17.14
C LEU A 105 -10.81 -7.61 -17.04
N VAL A 106 -10.93 -6.50 -17.75
CA VAL A 106 -12.09 -5.60 -17.71
C VAL A 106 -12.70 -5.47 -19.09
N GLN A 107 -14.02 -5.55 -19.17
CA GLN A 107 -14.79 -5.26 -20.36
C GLN A 107 -15.96 -4.35 -20.02
N GLY A 108 -16.16 -3.30 -20.79
CA GLY A 108 -17.26 -2.36 -20.57
C GLY A 108 -17.10 -1.07 -21.36
N PRO A 109 -18.14 -0.21 -21.36
CA PRO A 109 -18.11 1.07 -22.06
C PRO A 109 -17.11 2.07 -21.47
N ASN A 110 -16.60 1.83 -20.28
CA ASN A 110 -15.58 2.62 -19.59
C ASN A 110 -14.16 2.30 -20.05
N VAL A 111 -13.94 1.21 -20.80
CA VAL A 111 -12.63 0.88 -21.37
C VAL A 111 -12.31 1.83 -22.51
N MET A 112 -11.12 2.40 -22.53
CA MET A 112 -10.62 3.31 -23.56
C MET A 112 -10.72 2.72 -24.99
N ALA A 113 -10.73 3.57 -25.99
CA ALA A 113 -10.63 3.13 -27.38
C ALA A 113 -9.25 2.55 -27.71
N GLY A 114 -8.20 3.15 -27.14
CA GLY A 114 -6.80 2.78 -27.31
C GLY A 114 -5.87 3.91 -26.90
N TYR A 115 -4.57 3.67 -27.00
CA TYR A 115 -3.55 4.70 -26.83
C TYR A 115 -3.44 5.54 -28.12
N LEU A 116 -3.29 6.86 -27.96
CA LEU A 116 -3.21 7.79 -29.09
C LEU A 116 -1.96 7.49 -29.92
N ASP A 117 -2.18 7.27 -31.22
CA ASP A 117 -1.15 7.00 -32.23
C ASP A 117 -0.22 5.80 -31.87
N ASP A 118 -0.70 4.85 -31.07
CA ASP A 118 0.06 3.65 -30.64
C ASP A 118 -0.85 2.40 -30.70
N GLU A 119 -1.08 1.89 -31.91
CA GLU A 119 -1.88 0.67 -32.13
C GLU A 119 -1.18 -0.57 -31.55
N ASP A 120 0.15 -0.61 -31.57
CA ASP A 120 0.92 -1.72 -31.01
C ASP A 120 0.78 -1.80 -29.50
N ALA A 121 0.83 -0.67 -28.78
CA ALA A 121 0.56 -0.65 -27.35
C ALA A 121 -0.90 -1.01 -27.05
N THR A 122 -1.83 -0.54 -27.86
CA THR A 122 -3.26 -0.83 -27.72
C THR A 122 -3.54 -2.32 -27.87
N SER A 123 -3.03 -2.96 -28.91
CA SER A 123 -3.23 -4.40 -29.18
C SER A 123 -2.59 -5.31 -28.12
N ARG A 124 -1.58 -4.83 -27.39
CA ARG A 124 -1.00 -5.57 -26.27
C ARG A 124 -1.86 -5.60 -25.03
N VAL A 125 -2.77 -4.63 -24.86
CA VAL A 125 -3.58 -4.49 -23.63
C VAL A 125 -5.09 -4.66 -23.87
N ILE A 126 -5.57 -4.60 -25.11
CA ILE A 126 -6.98 -4.85 -25.47
C ILE A 126 -7.00 -5.98 -26.50
N ASP A 127 -7.58 -7.12 -26.11
CA ASP A 127 -7.68 -8.29 -26.98
C ASP A 127 -8.81 -8.15 -28.04
N ASP A 128 -8.90 -9.13 -28.98
CA ASP A 128 -9.90 -9.19 -30.06
C ASP A 128 -11.34 -9.25 -29.55
N HIS A 129 -11.55 -9.67 -28.31
CA HIS A 129 -12.84 -9.72 -27.64
C HIS A 129 -13.11 -8.47 -26.78
N ARG A 130 -12.28 -7.45 -26.91
CA ARG A 130 -12.38 -6.17 -26.17
C ARG A 130 -12.21 -6.33 -24.67
N TRP A 131 -11.52 -7.36 -24.19
CA TRP A 131 -11.04 -7.40 -22.82
C TRP A 131 -9.77 -6.56 -22.67
N PHE A 132 -9.80 -5.67 -21.70
CA PHE A 132 -8.63 -4.88 -21.31
C PHE A 132 -7.83 -5.63 -20.25
N HIS A 133 -6.58 -5.91 -20.54
CA HIS A 133 -5.60 -6.52 -19.67
C HIS A 133 -5.01 -5.44 -18.76
N THR A 134 -5.43 -5.41 -17.50
CA THR A 134 -5.09 -4.30 -16.60
C THR A 134 -3.65 -4.33 -16.09
N GLY A 135 -3.01 -5.49 -16.15
CA GLY A 135 -1.73 -5.74 -15.49
C GLY A 135 -1.84 -5.78 -13.96
N ASP A 136 -3.02 -5.59 -13.39
CA ASP A 136 -3.29 -5.78 -11.96
C ASP A 136 -3.71 -7.23 -11.71
N LEU A 137 -3.24 -7.80 -10.61
CA LEU A 137 -3.61 -9.13 -10.13
C LEU A 137 -4.67 -9.00 -9.05
N GLY A 138 -5.63 -9.92 -9.07
CA GLY A 138 -6.72 -9.90 -8.10
C GLY A 138 -7.47 -11.21 -7.98
N GLU A 139 -8.37 -11.23 -7.02
CA GLU A 139 -9.32 -12.32 -6.80
C GLU A 139 -10.70 -11.79 -6.44
N PHE A 140 -11.74 -12.50 -6.87
CA PHE A 140 -13.10 -12.22 -6.44
C PHE A 140 -13.47 -13.11 -5.24
N THR A 141 -13.98 -12.46 -4.21
CA THR A 141 -14.53 -13.14 -3.03
C THR A 141 -15.98 -12.68 -2.78
N ARG A 142 -16.62 -13.22 -1.75
CA ARG A 142 -17.93 -12.75 -1.29
C ARG A 142 -17.93 -11.27 -0.85
N ASP A 143 -16.75 -10.72 -0.50
CA ASP A 143 -16.59 -9.35 -0.02
C ASP A 143 -16.24 -8.38 -1.17
N GLY A 144 -16.09 -8.89 -2.39
CA GLY A 144 -15.80 -8.14 -3.61
C GLY A 144 -14.44 -8.46 -4.22
N LEU A 145 -13.98 -7.60 -5.10
CA LEU A 145 -12.67 -7.68 -5.72
C LEU A 145 -11.58 -7.30 -4.71
N ARG A 146 -10.59 -8.16 -4.56
CA ARG A 146 -9.37 -7.92 -3.79
C ARG A 146 -8.18 -7.75 -4.73
N ILE A 147 -7.45 -6.66 -4.59
CA ILE A 147 -6.24 -6.39 -5.38
C ILE A 147 -5.05 -7.06 -4.72
N LEU A 148 -4.34 -7.89 -5.47
CA LEU A 148 -3.17 -8.64 -5.00
C LEU A 148 -1.83 -7.94 -5.36
N GLY A 149 -1.84 -7.07 -6.36
CA GLY A 149 -0.66 -6.33 -6.80
C GLY A 149 -0.59 -6.13 -8.31
N ARG A 150 0.62 -5.84 -8.81
CA ARG A 150 0.89 -5.68 -10.24
C ARG A 150 1.57 -6.93 -10.80
N LYS A 151 1.21 -7.31 -12.04
CA LYS A 151 1.81 -8.44 -12.77
C LYS A 151 3.27 -8.15 -13.12
N ASP A 152 3.57 -6.94 -13.52
CA ASP A 152 4.88 -6.43 -13.91
C ASP A 152 5.80 -6.12 -12.72
N GLY A 153 5.24 -5.96 -11.52
CA GLY A 153 5.99 -5.71 -10.29
C GLY A 153 6.50 -6.96 -9.57
N ALA A 154 6.09 -8.15 -10.02
CA ALA A 154 6.51 -9.40 -9.38
C ALA A 154 7.97 -9.75 -9.71
N PHE A 155 8.67 -10.34 -8.75
CA PHE A 155 10.03 -10.86 -8.94
C PHE A 155 10.15 -12.29 -8.42
N LYS A 156 11.28 -12.96 -8.74
CA LYS A 156 11.57 -14.31 -8.26
C LYS A 156 12.71 -14.29 -7.26
N LEU A 157 12.59 -15.12 -6.22
CA LEU A 157 13.69 -15.47 -5.32
C LEU A 157 14.66 -16.45 -6.03
N THR A 158 15.83 -16.71 -5.43
CA THR A 158 16.79 -17.71 -5.91
C THR A 158 16.17 -19.10 -5.95
N THR A 159 15.24 -19.38 -5.05
CA THR A 159 14.45 -20.63 -4.97
C THR A 159 13.44 -20.79 -6.11
N GLY A 160 13.24 -19.75 -6.94
CA GLY A 160 12.29 -19.73 -8.06
C GLY A 160 10.88 -19.27 -7.69
N GLU A 161 10.59 -19.08 -6.41
CA GLU A 161 9.31 -18.64 -5.90
C GLU A 161 9.00 -17.20 -6.33
N LYS A 162 7.76 -16.97 -6.75
CA LYS A 162 7.29 -15.65 -7.24
C LYS A 162 6.77 -14.81 -6.09
N VAL A 163 7.33 -13.63 -5.91
CA VAL A 163 6.93 -12.62 -4.91
C VAL A 163 6.14 -11.52 -5.57
N HIS A 164 5.02 -11.14 -4.95
CA HIS A 164 4.21 -9.99 -5.31
C HIS A 164 4.43 -8.86 -4.28
N PRO A 165 5.38 -7.92 -4.52
CA PRO A 165 5.84 -6.96 -3.53
C PRO A 165 4.71 -6.12 -2.96
N GLN A 166 3.81 -5.63 -3.81
CA GLN A 166 2.74 -4.74 -3.42
C GLN A 166 1.78 -5.35 -2.40
N ARG A 167 1.56 -6.69 -2.46
CA ARG A 167 0.75 -7.38 -1.46
C ARG A 167 1.38 -7.30 -0.06
N VAL A 168 2.69 -7.53 0.02
CA VAL A 168 3.45 -7.44 1.27
C VAL A 168 3.50 -5.99 1.76
N GLU A 169 3.79 -5.06 0.87
CA GLU A 169 3.85 -3.62 1.14
C GLU A 169 2.52 -3.10 1.71
N ASN A 170 1.41 -3.43 1.05
CA ASN A 170 0.07 -3.05 1.50
C ASN A 170 -0.25 -3.64 2.87
N THR A 171 0.13 -4.90 3.12
CA THR A 171 -0.07 -5.52 4.44
C THR A 171 0.70 -4.78 5.52
N LEU A 172 1.98 -4.44 5.28
CA LEU A 172 2.81 -3.70 6.23
C LEU A 172 2.23 -2.31 6.54
N VAL A 173 1.89 -1.54 5.50
CA VAL A 173 1.36 -0.17 5.65
C VAL A 173 -0.01 -0.15 6.32
N ASN A 174 -0.88 -1.10 5.98
CA ASN A 174 -2.24 -1.13 6.54
C ASN A 174 -2.28 -1.58 7.99
N GLU A 175 -1.35 -2.43 8.40
CA GLU A 175 -1.35 -3.05 9.72
C GLU A 175 -0.48 -2.32 10.75
N SER A 176 0.39 -1.41 10.33
CA SER A 176 1.22 -0.59 11.22
C SER A 176 0.94 0.89 11.09
N PRO A 177 0.65 1.60 12.18
CA PRO A 177 0.50 3.04 12.15
C PRO A 177 1.82 3.79 11.93
N PHE A 178 2.96 3.10 12.11
CA PHE A 178 4.30 3.70 12.02
C PHE A 178 4.93 3.54 10.64
N ILE A 179 4.38 2.69 9.77
CA ILE A 179 4.89 2.47 8.41
C ILE A 179 4.12 3.35 7.43
N GLY A 180 4.74 4.44 6.98
CA GLY A 180 4.13 5.34 5.99
C GLY A 180 4.18 4.78 4.57
N THR A 181 5.29 4.12 4.21
CA THR A 181 5.49 3.44 2.93
C THR A 181 6.47 2.28 3.11
N ALA A 182 6.24 1.19 2.42
CA ALA A 182 7.16 0.06 2.35
C ALA A 182 7.56 -0.20 0.90
N VAL A 183 8.82 -0.56 0.67
CA VAL A 183 9.34 -0.99 -0.63
C VAL A 183 10.01 -2.33 -0.45
N VAL A 184 9.33 -3.37 -0.89
CA VAL A 184 9.78 -4.76 -0.78
C VAL A 184 10.82 -5.07 -1.85
N VAL A 185 11.90 -5.71 -1.43
CA VAL A 185 13.05 -6.09 -2.25
C VAL A 185 13.41 -7.55 -2.03
N GLY A 186 14.13 -8.17 -2.99
CA GLY A 186 14.53 -9.58 -2.89
C GLY A 186 14.68 -10.27 -4.25
N SER A 187 14.61 -9.52 -5.35
CA SER A 187 14.80 -10.11 -6.69
C SER A 187 16.14 -10.81 -6.80
N GLY A 188 16.13 -12.13 -7.10
CA GLY A 188 17.33 -12.96 -7.16
C GLY A 188 18.07 -13.12 -5.81
N LYS A 189 17.37 -12.94 -4.69
CA LYS A 189 17.87 -13.17 -3.32
C LYS A 189 17.15 -14.34 -2.68
N ASP A 190 17.68 -14.81 -1.55
CA ASP A 190 17.17 -16.02 -0.86
C ASP A 190 15.91 -15.74 -0.04
N TYR A 191 15.62 -14.48 0.25
CA TYR A 191 14.49 -14.05 1.08
C TYR A 191 14.03 -12.65 0.73
N VAL A 192 12.85 -12.32 1.24
CA VAL A 192 12.21 -11.00 1.11
C VAL A 192 12.68 -10.08 2.23
N SER A 193 13.02 -8.85 1.85
CA SER A 193 13.37 -7.77 2.77
C SER A 193 12.61 -6.49 2.40
N THR A 194 12.63 -5.47 3.25
CA THR A 194 11.94 -4.22 2.97
C THR A 194 12.74 -3.00 3.40
N LEU A 195 12.73 -1.98 2.55
CA LEU A 195 13.04 -0.60 2.91
C LEU A 195 11.73 0.04 3.40
N VAL A 196 11.72 0.53 4.63
CA VAL A 196 10.55 1.18 5.25
C VAL A 196 10.80 2.67 5.36
N PHE A 197 9.85 3.45 4.87
CA PHE A 197 9.73 4.88 5.14
C PHE A 197 8.75 5.04 6.29
N PRO A 198 9.22 5.45 7.48
CA PRO A 198 8.35 5.70 8.62
C PRO A 198 7.27 6.76 8.33
N ASP A 199 6.12 6.68 8.99
CA ASP A 199 5.26 7.85 9.19
C ASP A 199 5.95 8.74 10.23
N PHE A 200 6.77 9.68 9.76
CA PHE A 200 7.64 10.49 10.62
C PHE A 200 6.85 11.32 11.63
N ALA A 201 5.64 11.76 11.28
CA ALA A 201 4.81 12.55 12.19
C ALA A 201 4.37 11.68 13.39
N ARG A 202 3.91 10.47 13.13
CA ARG A 202 3.52 9.52 14.19
C ARG A 202 4.72 9.04 14.98
N LEU A 203 5.82 8.76 14.29
CA LEU A 203 7.03 8.30 14.94
C LEU A 203 7.60 9.37 15.87
N GLN A 204 7.57 10.64 15.45
CA GLN A 204 8.00 11.77 16.28
C GLN A 204 7.13 11.91 17.53
N ALA A 205 5.81 11.88 17.39
CA ALA A 205 4.89 11.98 18.52
C ALA A 205 5.12 10.82 19.53
N TRP A 206 5.26 9.60 19.02
CA TRP A 206 5.55 8.44 19.86
C TRP A 206 6.91 8.55 20.56
N ALA A 207 7.95 9.01 19.86
CA ALA A 207 9.29 9.19 20.42
C ALA A 207 9.28 10.23 21.58
N GLU A 208 8.53 11.32 21.41
CA GLU A 208 8.34 12.34 22.44
C GLU A 208 7.64 11.76 23.69
N GLU A 209 6.60 10.95 23.52
CA GLU A 209 5.93 10.24 24.62
C GLU A 209 6.86 9.28 25.36
N GLN A 210 7.81 8.65 24.65
CA GLN A 210 8.83 7.78 25.23
C GLN A 210 10.05 8.53 25.80
N GLY A 211 10.10 9.85 25.66
CA GLY A 211 11.23 10.66 26.11
C GLY A 211 12.50 10.50 25.26
N ILE A 212 12.37 10.00 24.02
CA ILE A 212 13.48 9.79 23.10
C ILE A 212 13.87 11.14 22.48
N GLN A 213 15.13 11.54 22.69
CA GLN A 213 15.70 12.75 22.12
C GLN A 213 16.91 12.36 21.26
N THR A 214 16.73 12.25 19.96
CA THR A 214 17.77 11.91 19.01
C THR A 214 17.66 12.79 17.75
N PRO A 215 18.78 13.21 17.14
CA PRO A 215 18.74 13.98 15.90
C PRO A 215 18.27 13.15 14.70
N VAL A 216 18.42 11.83 14.76
CA VAL A 216 18.02 10.89 13.70
C VAL A 216 17.22 9.75 14.31
N LEU A 217 15.89 9.84 14.23
CA LEU A 217 14.97 8.87 14.84
C LEU A 217 15.25 7.43 14.41
N THR A 218 15.56 7.20 13.14
CA THR A 218 15.76 5.86 12.58
C THR A 218 17.03 5.16 13.09
N ASP A 219 17.94 5.89 13.72
CA ASP A 219 19.17 5.33 14.31
C ASP A 219 18.99 4.92 15.76
N ASP A 220 17.91 5.34 16.41
CA ASP A 220 17.64 5.02 17.81
C ASP A 220 17.30 3.53 17.98
N PRO A 221 17.96 2.82 18.91
CA PRO A 221 17.71 1.39 19.16
C PRO A 221 16.27 1.06 19.54
N THR A 222 15.61 1.93 20.32
CA THR A 222 14.22 1.71 20.80
C THR A 222 13.24 1.83 19.63
N ILE A 223 13.48 2.77 18.73
CA ILE A 223 12.70 2.92 17.49
C ILE A 223 12.89 1.70 16.58
N ARG A 224 14.11 1.19 16.48
CA ARG A 224 14.39 0.00 15.68
C ARG A 224 13.73 -1.25 16.26
N GLU A 225 13.69 -1.38 17.58
CA GLU A 225 12.96 -2.44 18.27
C GLU A 225 11.44 -2.33 18.05
N LEU A 226 10.88 -1.12 18.05
CA LEU A 226 9.49 -0.87 17.67
C LEU A 226 9.19 -1.45 16.27
N PHE A 227 10.00 -1.12 15.25
CA PHE A 227 9.79 -1.63 13.90
C PHE A 227 10.03 -3.14 13.79
N ALA A 228 10.99 -3.69 14.53
CA ALA A 228 11.18 -5.14 14.62
C ALA A 228 9.92 -5.84 15.13
N SER A 229 9.36 -5.33 16.22
CA SER A 229 8.13 -5.86 16.85
C SER A 229 6.91 -5.70 15.94
N GLU A 230 6.75 -4.55 15.30
CA GLU A 230 5.65 -4.31 14.36
C GLU A 230 5.69 -5.28 13.18
N VAL A 231 6.84 -5.43 12.53
CA VAL A 231 6.96 -6.33 11.37
C VAL A 231 6.84 -7.80 11.81
N ALA A 232 7.38 -8.19 12.96
CA ALA A 232 7.20 -9.54 13.51
C ALA A 232 5.73 -9.87 13.79
N ARG A 233 4.96 -8.90 14.31
CA ARG A 233 3.52 -9.02 14.55
C ARG A 233 2.70 -9.13 13.25
N ILE A 234 3.15 -8.44 12.19
CA ILE A 234 2.45 -8.38 10.90
C ILE A 234 2.77 -9.59 10.03
N ASN A 235 3.98 -10.10 10.07
CA ASN A 235 4.46 -11.20 9.23
C ASN A 235 3.51 -12.42 9.17
N PRO A 236 2.89 -12.91 10.28
CA PRO A 236 1.93 -14.00 10.23
C PRO A 236 0.69 -13.74 9.37
N ARG A 237 0.35 -12.45 9.12
CA ARG A 237 -0.76 -12.04 8.24
C ARG A 237 -0.40 -12.11 6.76
N ILE A 238 0.88 -12.22 6.43
CA ILE A 238 1.36 -12.52 5.08
C ILE A 238 1.16 -14.03 4.89
N GLU A 239 0.11 -14.38 4.14
CA GLU A 239 -0.35 -15.76 3.96
C GLU A 239 0.75 -16.70 3.43
N VAL A 240 1.58 -16.19 2.53
CA VAL A 240 2.62 -16.97 1.86
C VAL A 240 3.93 -16.83 2.62
N GLN A 241 4.39 -17.92 3.24
CA GLN A 241 5.52 -17.91 4.17
C GLN A 241 6.82 -17.35 3.56
N TYR A 242 7.18 -17.74 2.32
CA TYR A 242 8.38 -17.23 1.66
C TYR A 242 8.31 -15.75 1.29
N GLN A 243 7.14 -15.11 1.35
CA GLN A 243 6.97 -13.67 1.17
C GLN A 243 7.09 -12.88 2.46
N ARG A 244 7.22 -13.53 3.61
CA ARG A 244 7.42 -12.87 4.90
C ARG A 244 8.76 -12.15 4.94
N VAL A 245 8.73 -10.94 5.50
CA VAL A 245 9.91 -10.08 5.59
C VAL A 245 10.90 -10.64 6.62
N LYS A 246 12.15 -10.82 6.20
CA LYS A 246 13.23 -11.30 7.08
C LYS A 246 14.08 -10.16 7.62
N ARG A 247 14.27 -9.09 6.86
CA ARG A 247 15.07 -7.93 7.27
C ARG A 247 14.42 -6.63 6.85
N VAL A 248 14.63 -5.63 7.67
CA VAL A 248 14.11 -4.27 7.48
C VAL A 248 15.26 -3.27 7.59
N ILE A 249 15.22 -2.23 6.78
CA ILE A 249 16.01 -1.02 6.97
C ILE A 249 15.10 0.19 6.93
N LEU A 250 15.34 1.16 7.82
CA LEU A 250 14.54 2.36 7.91
C LEU A 250 15.18 3.46 7.06
N ALA A 251 14.38 4.08 6.20
CA ALA A 251 14.80 5.27 5.48
C ALA A 251 14.82 6.47 6.44
N GLY A 252 15.91 7.23 6.46
CA GLY A 252 16.06 8.41 7.32
C GLY A 252 15.25 9.64 6.86
N ARG A 253 14.47 9.53 5.77
CA ARG A 253 13.65 10.60 5.20
C ARG A 253 12.47 10.04 4.41
N GLU A 254 11.49 10.88 4.16
CA GLU A 254 10.38 10.54 3.24
C GLU A 254 10.86 10.45 1.78
N PRO A 255 10.14 9.68 0.93
CA PRO A 255 10.36 9.70 -0.50
C PRO A 255 10.01 11.08 -1.08
N SER A 256 10.79 11.57 -2.06
CA SER A 256 10.71 12.93 -2.57
C SER A 256 10.27 13.00 -4.03
N LEU A 257 9.36 13.94 -4.31
CA LEU A 257 8.93 14.28 -5.67
C LEU A 257 10.06 14.94 -6.46
N GLU A 258 10.85 15.79 -5.81
CA GLU A 258 11.98 16.47 -6.41
C GLU A 258 13.09 15.51 -6.85
N ARG A 259 13.27 14.40 -6.13
CA ARG A 259 14.21 13.33 -6.47
C ARG A 259 13.63 12.33 -7.47
N GLY A 260 12.38 12.54 -7.90
CA GLY A 260 11.68 11.63 -8.82
C GLY A 260 11.29 10.30 -8.19
N GLU A 261 11.37 10.15 -6.88
CA GLU A 261 10.99 8.95 -6.14
C GLU A 261 9.48 8.77 -6.05
N LEU A 262 8.75 9.88 -6.27
CA LEU A 262 7.29 9.91 -6.37
C LEU A 262 6.85 10.45 -7.73
N THR A 263 5.74 9.94 -8.24
CA THR A 263 5.01 10.58 -9.35
C THR A 263 4.26 11.82 -8.84
N PRO A 264 3.78 12.73 -9.74
CA PRO A 264 2.91 13.84 -9.33
C PRO A 264 1.65 13.39 -8.58
N SER A 265 1.16 12.19 -8.83
CA SER A 265 0.06 11.55 -8.08
C SER A 265 0.52 10.82 -6.82
N THR A 266 1.76 11.08 -6.36
CA THR A 266 2.37 10.55 -5.12
C THR A 266 2.56 9.03 -5.07
N LYS A 267 2.59 8.34 -6.21
CA LYS A 267 2.93 6.91 -6.29
C LYS A 267 4.44 6.72 -6.30
N ILE A 268 4.92 5.67 -5.63
CA ILE A 268 6.35 5.30 -5.62
C ILE A 268 6.85 4.97 -7.03
N VAL A 269 7.94 5.62 -7.43
CA VAL A 269 8.73 5.26 -8.62
C VAL A 269 9.83 4.32 -8.16
N ARG A 270 9.54 3.02 -8.16
CA ARG A 270 10.37 1.97 -7.55
C ARG A 270 11.83 2.02 -7.98
N GLN A 271 12.10 2.20 -9.27
CA GLN A 271 13.47 2.28 -9.78
C GLN A 271 14.24 3.46 -9.17
N ARG A 272 13.60 4.62 -9.03
CA ARG A 272 14.24 5.80 -8.41
C ARG A 272 14.54 5.59 -6.93
N VAL A 273 13.65 4.90 -6.22
CA VAL A 273 13.91 4.51 -4.83
C VAL A 273 15.08 3.53 -4.75
N PHE A 274 15.16 2.55 -5.65
CA PHE A 274 16.31 1.63 -5.71
C PHE A 274 17.63 2.35 -5.98
N ASP A 275 17.63 3.33 -6.86
CA ASP A 275 18.82 4.12 -7.16
C ASP A 275 19.24 4.99 -5.96
N SER A 276 18.26 5.64 -5.30
CA SER A 276 18.52 6.56 -4.17
C SER A 276 18.94 5.84 -2.89
N PHE A 277 18.47 4.62 -2.66
CA PHE A 277 18.72 3.82 -1.45
C PHE A 277 19.50 2.53 -1.77
N LYS A 278 20.33 2.59 -2.81
CA LYS A 278 21.07 1.40 -3.28
C LYS A 278 21.93 0.78 -2.18
N HIS A 279 22.64 1.61 -1.43
CA HIS A 279 23.53 1.15 -0.36
C HIS A 279 22.74 0.45 0.75
N GLU A 280 21.66 1.06 1.20
CA GLU A 280 20.78 0.52 2.25
C GLU A 280 20.13 -0.79 1.81
N ILE A 281 19.71 -0.88 0.55
CA ILE A 281 19.12 -2.10 -0.01
C ILE A 281 20.16 -3.22 -0.12
N GLU A 282 21.40 -2.91 -0.51
CA GLU A 282 22.50 -3.88 -0.55
C GLU A 282 22.85 -4.42 0.85
N GLU A 283 22.79 -3.56 1.90
CA GLU A 283 23.02 -3.97 3.29
C GLU A 283 22.04 -5.05 3.76
N LEU A 284 20.79 -5.01 3.30
CA LEU A 284 19.76 -6.00 3.66
C LEU A 284 20.15 -7.46 3.32
N PHE A 285 21.07 -7.66 2.38
CA PHE A 285 21.42 -8.98 1.88
C PHE A 285 22.88 -9.39 2.18
N LYS A 286 23.62 -8.60 2.94
CA LYS A 286 24.98 -8.98 3.38
C LYS A 286 24.93 -10.10 4.41
N ALA A 287 25.93 -10.98 4.38
CA ALA A 287 26.10 -12.05 5.37
C ALA A 287 26.30 -11.48 6.80
N ALA A 288 27.02 -10.35 6.90
CA ALA A 288 27.20 -9.60 8.14
C ALA A 288 26.71 -8.15 7.87
N PRO A 289 25.42 -7.87 8.04
CA PRO A 289 24.87 -6.55 7.78
C PRO A 289 25.34 -5.54 8.82
N SER A 290 25.32 -4.25 8.44
CA SER A 290 25.57 -3.16 9.38
C SER A 290 24.51 -3.15 10.50
N GLY A 291 24.86 -2.49 11.61
CA GLY A 291 23.90 -2.27 12.70
C GLY A 291 22.62 -1.54 12.30
N LEU A 292 22.49 -1.01 11.08
CA LEU A 292 21.28 -0.36 10.57
C LEU A 292 20.19 -1.34 10.11
N VAL A 293 20.57 -2.58 9.82
CA VAL A 293 19.62 -3.63 9.42
C VAL A 293 18.94 -4.21 10.66
N ILE A 294 17.62 -4.29 10.63
CA ILE A 294 16.77 -4.90 11.63
C ILE A 294 16.45 -6.32 11.18
N GLU A 295 16.87 -7.32 11.93
CA GLU A 295 16.51 -8.71 11.69
C GLU A 295 15.16 -9.04 12.34
N ILE A 296 14.26 -9.62 11.57
CA ILE A 296 12.93 -9.97 12.06
C ILE A 296 12.94 -11.41 12.57
N GLN A 297 12.74 -11.56 13.87
CA GLN A 297 12.61 -12.88 14.49
C GLN A 297 11.23 -13.45 14.17
N GLU A 298 11.19 -14.70 13.72
CA GLU A 298 9.92 -15.42 13.58
C GLU A 298 9.35 -15.68 14.98
N GLN A 299 8.18 -15.12 15.26
CA GLN A 299 7.43 -15.56 16.42
C GLN A 299 6.87 -16.95 16.11
N PRO A 300 7.10 -17.96 16.97
CA PRO A 300 6.48 -19.26 16.81
C PRO A 300 4.96 -19.06 16.80
N LEU A 301 4.28 -19.67 15.84
CA LEU A 301 2.82 -19.67 15.77
C LEU A 301 2.31 -20.20 17.11
N ALA A 302 1.39 -19.47 17.74
CA ALA A 302 0.73 -19.86 19.00
C ALA A 302 -0.14 -21.12 18.79
N GLY A 303 0.47 -22.23 18.52
CA GLY A 303 -0.14 -23.54 18.23
C GLY A 303 0.84 -24.70 18.24
N GLU A 304 2.15 -24.45 18.28
CA GLU A 304 3.15 -25.55 18.30
C GLU A 304 3.65 -25.89 19.72
N LEU A 305 3.07 -25.31 20.78
CA LEU A 305 3.42 -25.61 22.20
C LEU A 305 2.43 -26.59 22.85
N ALA A 306 1.64 -27.35 22.06
CA ALA A 306 0.76 -28.40 22.57
C ALA A 306 0.99 -29.67 21.75
N GLY A 307 2.17 -30.28 21.89
CA GLY A 307 2.50 -31.59 21.39
C GLY A 307 3.32 -32.34 22.44
#